data_fabf4370161bbe82abd982d9534c9c13
#
_entry.id   fabf4370161bbe82abd982d9534c9c13
#
_cell.length_a   1.000
_cell.length_b   1.000
_cell.length_c   1.000
_cell.angle_alpha   90.00
_cell.angle_beta   90.00
_cell.angle_gamma   90.00
#
_symmetry.space_group_name_H-M   'P 1'
#
loop_
_entity.id
_entity.type
_entity.pdbx_description
1 polymer ?
#
loop_
_entity_poly.entity_id
_entity_poly.type
_entity_poly.pdbx_seq_one_letter_code
_entity_poly.pdbx_strand_id
1 'polypeptide(L)'
;MSTAKSVPEDRIMLREIVHVCVVVKDVEKTAKEYADKFGVGPWRIRVAETPSGRASVRGKPVGYKLKFGHARMGPISLELVETLEGKTIYQEYLEEHGEGLHHIGVPTPLPFDAELEKWERLGIEALQVNRMESPEEGWAYMDTQGLIGCVLEILSFRRYQ
;
A
#
# COMPACT_ATOMS: atom_id res chain seq x y z
N MET A 1 1.99 -31.99 -27.04
CA MET A 1 3.20 -31.34 -26.49
C MET A 1 2.85 -29.88 -26.23
N SER A 2 2.66 -29.52 -24.95
CA SER A 2 2.36 -28.14 -24.56
C SER A 2 3.67 -27.35 -24.64
N THR A 3 3.76 -26.42 -25.59
CA THR A 3 4.86 -25.44 -25.62
C THR A 3 4.65 -24.50 -24.41
N ALA A 4 5.44 -24.71 -23.37
CA ALA A 4 5.55 -23.74 -22.30
C ALA A 4 5.99 -22.42 -22.96
N LYS A 5 5.07 -21.44 -23.02
CA LYS A 5 5.42 -20.07 -23.43
C LYS A 5 6.50 -19.59 -22.47
N SER A 6 7.65 -19.19 -23.03
CA SER A 6 8.72 -18.58 -22.23
C SER A 6 8.12 -17.43 -21.42
N VAL A 7 8.35 -17.47 -20.10
CA VAL A 7 7.93 -16.40 -19.21
C VAL A 7 8.71 -15.14 -19.61
N PRO A 8 8.07 -13.99 -19.86
CA PRO A 8 8.79 -12.77 -20.19
C PRO A 8 9.82 -12.44 -19.10
N GLU A 9 11.03 -12.01 -19.49
CA GLU A 9 12.10 -11.61 -18.56
C GLU A 9 11.69 -10.44 -17.66
N ASP A 10 10.77 -9.60 -18.12
CA ASP A 10 10.26 -8.44 -17.38
C ASP A 10 9.08 -8.72 -16.46
N ARG A 11 8.76 -9.99 -16.20
CA ARG A 11 7.65 -10.34 -15.31
C ARG A 11 7.93 -9.91 -13.87
N ILE A 12 6.96 -9.22 -13.26
CA ILE A 12 6.94 -8.96 -11.83
C ILE A 12 6.62 -10.27 -11.09
N MET A 13 7.43 -10.58 -10.08
CA MET A 13 7.26 -11.79 -9.27
C MET A 13 6.77 -11.41 -7.88
N LEU A 14 5.47 -11.47 -7.67
CA LEU A 14 4.87 -11.32 -6.33
C LEU A 14 4.98 -12.67 -5.61
N ARG A 15 5.58 -12.67 -4.42
CA ARG A 15 5.86 -13.91 -3.68
C ARG A 15 5.19 -13.96 -2.32
N GLU A 16 4.84 -12.80 -1.78
CA GLU A 16 4.38 -12.66 -0.41
C GLU A 16 3.38 -11.52 -0.30
N ILE A 17 2.43 -11.66 0.61
CA ILE A 17 1.57 -10.59 1.09
C ILE A 17 1.98 -10.30 2.52
N VAL A 18 2.25 -9.03 2.85
CA VAL A 18 2.65 -8.63 4.20
C VAL A 18 1.53 -7.96 4.97
N HIS A 19 0.59 -7.32 4.28
CA HIS A 19 -0.62 -6.76 4.89
C HIS A 19 -1.77 -6.64 3.90
N VAL A 20 -2.97 -6.50 4.47
CA VAL A 20 -4.19 -6.09 3.78
C VAL A 20 -4.68 -4.82 4.45
N CYS A 21 -5.03 -3.79 3.67
CA CYS A 21 -5.44 -2.50 4.18
C CYS A 21 -6.92 -2.21 3.97
N VAL A 22 -7.54 -1.68 5.01
CA VAL A 22 -8.92 -1.16 5.01
C VAL A 22 -8.88 0.34 5.24
N VAL A 23 -9.49 1.11 4.34
CA VAL A 23 -9.72 2.54 4.52
C VAL A 23 -10.92 2.74 5.42
N VAL A 24 -10.77 3.55 6.46
CA VAL A 24 -11.80 3.81 7.47
C VAL A 24 -11.88 5.31 7.80
N LYS A 25 -13.02 5.72 8.36
CA LYS A 25 -13.24 7.10 8.83
C LYS A 25 -12.68 7.35 10.22
N ASP A 26 -12.51 6.29 11.02
CA ASP A 26 -12.05 6.37 12.40
C ASP A 26 -11.33 5.05 12.76
N VAL A 27 -10.01 5.13 12.85
CA VAL A 27 -9.15 3.97 13.12
C VAL A 27 -9.40 3.41 14.52
N GLU A 28 -9.54 4.26 15.55
CA GLU A 28 -9.75 3.80 16.93
C GLU A 28 -11.06 3.06 17.09
N LYS A 29 -12.13 3.63 16.53
CA LYS A 29 -13.46 3.01 16.55
C LYS A 29 -13.44 1.66 15.84
N THR A 30 -12.88 1.61 14.63
CA THR A 30 -12.84 0.37 13.85
C THR A 30 -11.96 -0.69 14.50
N ALA A 31 -10.78 -0.31 15.01
CA ALA A 31 -9.91 -1.22 15.76
C ALA A 31 -10.60 -1.81 16.99
N LYS A 32 -11.38 -0.98 17.72
CA LYS A 32 -12.19 -1.45 18.84
C LYS A 32 -13.25 -2.45 18.42
N GLU A 33 -13.96 -2.22 17.32
CA GLU A 33 -14.96 -3.15 16.78
C GLU A 33 -14.32 -4.51 16.41
N TYR A 34 -13.13 -4.47 15.80
CA TYR A 34 -12.38 -5.69 15.49
C TYR A 34 -11.95 -6.46 16.75
N ALA A 35 -11.51 -5.74 17.78
CA ALA A 35 -11.10 -6.35 19.04
C ALA A 35 -12.29 -6.97 19.79
N ASP A 36 -13.36 -6.20 19.94
CA ASP A 36 -14.52 -6.59 20.76
C ASP A 36 -15.33 -7.73 20.13
N LYS A 37 -15.49 -7.71 18.81
CA LYS A 37 -16.38 -8.65 18.11
C LYS A 37 -15.66 -9.86 17.53
N PHE A 38 -14.40 -9.69 17.13
CA PHE A 38 -13.64 -10.70 16.39
C PHE A 38 -12.35 -11.13 17.07
N GLY A 39 -11.99 -10.51 18.21
CA GLY A 39 -10.78 -10.86 18.95
C GLY A 39 -9.48 -10.48 18.23
N VAL A 40 -9.54 -9.55 17.26
CA VAL A 40 -8.36 -9.10 16.51
C VAL A 40 -7.60 -8.05 17.29
N GLY A 41 -6.36 -8.30 17.58
CA GLY A 41 -5.47 -7.40 18.33
C GLY A 41 -4.27 -8.13 18.93
N PRO A 42 -3.43 -7.46 19.73
CA PRO A 42 -3.51 -6.04 20.07
C PRO A 42 -3.25 -5.10 18.90
N TRP A 43 -3.90 -3.94 18.90
CA TRP A 43 -3.72 -2.92 17.88
C TRP A 43 -2.59 -1.95 18.25
N ARG A 44 -1.73 -1.65 17.29
CA ARG A 44 -0.76 -0.57 17.37
C ARG A 44 -1.26 0.59 16.52
N ILE A 45 -1.68 1.67 17.17
CA ILE A 45 -2.20 2.88 16.49
C ILE A 45 -1.11 3.95 16.53
N ARG A 46 -0.90 4.63 15.39
CA ARG A 46 0.07 5.71 15.25
C ARG A 46 -0.39 6.74 14.23
N VAL A 47 0.07 7.96 14.39
CA VAL A 47 -0.06 9.03 13.39
C VAL A 47 1.29 9.20 12.70
N ALA A 48 1.25 9.35 11.38
CA ALA A 48 2.41 9.64 10.55
C ALA A 48 2.11 10.84 9.65
N GLU A 49 3.09 11.71 9.52
CA GLU A 49 3.06 12.86 8.63
C GLU A 49 4.09 12.71 7.53
N THR A 50 3.70 12.99 6.30
CA THR A 50 4.57 12.93 5.12
C THR A 50 4.63 14.33 4.51
N PRO A 51 5.81 14.98 4.48
CA PRO A 51 5.98 16.29 3.87
C PRO A 51 5.83 16.21 2.34
N SER A 52 5.39 17.28 1.71
CA SER A 52 5.10 17.35 0.27
C SER A 52 6.30 17.04 -0.65
N GLY A 53 7.53 17.15 -0.14
CA GLY A 53 8.74 16.81 -0.90
C GLY A 53 9.00 15.29 -1.00
N ARG A 54 8.25 14.44 -0.30
CA ARG A 54 8.47 12.98 -0.24
C ARG A 54 7.35 12.14 -0.81
N ALA A 55 6.23 12.76 -1.14
CA ALA A 55 5.10 12.04 -1.71
C ALA A 55 4.52 12.75 -2.92
N SER A 56 3.94 11.98 -3.81
CA SER A 56 3.12 12.46 -4.93
C SER A 56 1.89 11.59 -5.11
N VAL A 57 0.78 12.22 -5.48
CA VAL A 57 -0.45 11.55 -5.90
C VAL A 57 -0.70 11.93 -7.35
N ARG A 58 -0.80 10.93 -8.23
CA ARG A 58 -0.94 11.13 -9.69
C ARG A 58 0.09 12.10 -10.24
N GLY A 59 1.36 11.94 -9.82
CA GLY A 59 2.50 12.78 -10.22
C GLY A 59 2.55 14.18 -9.61
N LYS A 60 1.57 14.58 -8.79
CA LYS A 60 1.55 15.90 -8.14
C LYS A 60 2.10 15.81 -6.72
N PRO A 61 3.09 16.60 -6.32
CA PRO A 61 3.60 16.63 -4.95
C PRO A 61 2.48 16.87 -3.95
N VAL A 62 2.48 16.11 -2.85
CA VAL A 62 1.47 16.20 -1.80
C VAL A 62 2.10 15.99 -0.43
N GLY A 63 1.65 16.80 0.56
CA GLY A 63 1.87 16.53 1.97
C GLY A 63 0.58 16.01 2.58
N TYR A 64 0.69 15.09 3.52
CA TYR A 64 -0.48 14.50 4.16
C TYR A 64 -0.16 13.97 5.56
N LYS A 65 -1.21 13.76 6.34
CA LYS A 65 -1.17 13.17 7.66
C LYS A 65 -2.16 12.02 7.75
N LEU A 66 -1.68 10.87 8.15
CA LEU A 66 -2.45 9.64 8.24
C LEU A 66 -2.43 9.10 9.66
N LYS A 67 -3.51 8.45 10.05
CA LYS A 67 -3.56 7.58 11.22
C LYS A 67 -3.63 6.14 10.76
N PHE A 68 -2.78 5.31 11.33
CA PHE A 68 -2.71 3.88 11.05
C PHE A 68 -3.03 3.06 12.27
N GLY A 69 -3.74 1.97 12.07
CA GLY A 69 -3.87 0.88 13.04
C GLY A 69 -3.35 -0.41 12.43
N HIS A 70 -2.51 -1.14 13.16
CA HIS A 70 -1.98 -2.43 12.73
C HIS A 70 -2.27 -3.50 13.76
N ALA A 71 -2.79 -4.63 13.33
CA ALA A 71 -2.91 -5.84 14.14
C ALA A 71 -2.41 -7.06 13.37
N ARG A 72 -1.77 -7.99 14.07
CA ARG A 72 -1.28 -9.22 13.46
C ARG A 72 -2.44 -10.19 13.23
N MET A 73 -2.52 -10.76 12.02
CA MET A 73 -3.47 -11.81 11.67
C MET A 73 -2.72 -12.97 10.98
N GLY A 74 -2.30 -13.96 11.76
CA GLY A 74 -1.47 -15.02 11.24
C GLY A 74 -0.14 -14.49 10.70
N PRO A 75 0.27 -14.84 9.46
CA PRO A 75 1.54 -14.36 8.87
C PRO A 75 1.50 -12.92 8.39
N ILE A 76 0.32 -12.34 8.17
CA ILE A 76 0.15 -10.97 7.66
C ILE A 76 -0.33 -10.00 8.73
N SER A 77 -0.35 -8.71 8.41
CA SER A 77 -1.00 -7.68 9.22
C SER A 77 -2.31 -7.23 8.59
N LEU A 78 -3.30 -6.95 9.41
CA LEU A 78 -4.43 -6.12 9.03
C LEU A 78 -4.05 -4.67 9.34
N GLU A 79 -4.15 -3.80 8.33
CA GLU A 79 -3.92 -2.38 8.43
C GLU A 79 -5.24 -1.62 8.31
N LEU A 80 -5.45 -0.64 9.18
CA LEU A 80 -6.50 0.36 9.04
C LEU A 80 -5.83 1.70 8.73
N VAL A 81 -6.41 2.48 7.83
CA VAL A 81 -5.90 3.81 7.48
C VAL A 81 -7.02 4.85 7.46
N GLU A 82 -6.74 5.98 8.10
CA GLU A 82 -7.60 7.17 8.16
C GLU A 82 -6.79 8.38 7.68
N THR A 83 -7.32 9.13 6.72
CA THR A 83 -6.71 10.40 6.28
C THR A 83 -7.13 11.50 7.24
N LEU A 84 -6.16 12.09 7.95
CA LEU A 84 -6.39 13.23 8.84
C LEU A 84 -6.26 14.57 8.09
N GLU A 85 -5.26 14.66 7.19
CA GLU A 85 -4.97 15.87 6.41
C GLU A 85 -4.40 15.50 5.04
N GLY A 86 -4.66 16.36 4.05
CA GLY A 86 -4.11 16.24 2.70
C GLY A 86 -4.95 15.40 1.73
N LYS A 87 -4.52 15.39 0.47
CA LYS A 87 -5.17 14.62 -0.60
C LYS A 87 -4.39 13.33 -0.84
N THR A 88 -5.00 12.20 -0.52
CA THR A 88 -4.42 10.87 -0.70
C THR A 88 -5.35 10.01 -1.52
N ILE A 89 -4.83 8.92 -2.09
CA ILE A 89 -5.67 7.91 -2.75
C ILE A 89 -6.66 7.26 -1.78
N TYR A 90 -6.40 7.26 -0.48
CA TYR A 90 -7.32 6.77 0.54
C TYR A 90 -8.54 7.66 0.69
N GLN A 91 -8.31 8.99 0.66
CA GLN A 91 -9.41 9.95 0.70
C GLN A 91 -10.26 9.87 -0.57
N GLU A 92 -9.62 9.76 -1.75
CA GLU A 92 -10.32 9.53 -3.02
C GLU A 92 -11.20 8.26 -2.94
N TYR A 93 -10.63 7.16 -2.45
CA TYR A 93 -11.37 5.91 -2.28
C TYR A 93 -12.55 6.03 -1.32
N LEU A 94 -12.33 6.67 -0.16
CA LEU A 94 -13.37 6.87 0.86
C LEU A 94 -14.55 7.70 0.33
N GLU A 95 -14.27 8.73 -0.48
CA GLU A 95 -15.28 9.59 -1.09
C GLU A 95 -16.08 8.86 -2.17
N GLU A 96 -15.44 8.00 -2.95
CA GLU A 96 -16.05 7.29 -4.06
C GLU A 96 -16.77 6.01 -3.64
N HIS A 97 -16.20 5.25 -2.69
CA HIS A 97 -16.66 3.89 -2.34
C HIS A 97 -17.14 3.75 -0.88
N GLY A 98 -16.82 4.71 -0.02
CA GLY A 98 -16.98 4.55 1.43
C GLY A 98 -15.85 3.74 2.07
N GLU A 99 -16.07 3.26 3.30
CA GLU A 99 -15.10 2.44 4.01
C GLU A 99 -14.98 1.05 3.38
N GLY A 100 -13.76 0.52 3.27
CA GLY A 100 -13.59 -0.82 2.68
C GLY A 100 -12.15 -1.22 2.41
N LEU A 101 -11.99 -2.42 1.85
CA LEU A 101 -10.70 -2.97 1.41
C LEU A 101 -10.13 -2.13 0.28
N HIS A 102 -8.91 -1.63 0.46
CA HIS A 102 -8.25 -0.74 -0.48
C HIS A 102 -7.09 -1.40 -1.21
N HIS A 103 -6.14 -1.97 -0.49
CA HIS A 103 -4.94 -2.54 -1.12
C HIS A 103 -4.38 -3.77 -0.40
N ILE A 104 -3.49 -4.43 -1.10
CA ILE A 104 -2.67 -5.52 -0.61
C ILE A 104 -1.21 -5.08 -0.69
N GLY A 105 -0.49 -5.15 0.42
CA GLY A 105 0.93 -4.80 0.50
C GLY A 105 1.81 -6.00 0.15
N VAL A 106 2.72 -5.81 -0.82
CA VAL A 106 3.65 -6.82 -1.30
C VAL A 106 5.08 -6.30 -1.24
N PRO A 107 6.03 -7.05 -0.64
CA PRO A 107 7.43 -6.65 -0.63
C PRO A 107 8.04 -6.79 -2.03
N THR A 108 8.91 -5.86 -2.37
CA THR A 108 9.61 -5.80 -3.65
C THR A 108 11.11 -5.57 -3.45
N PRO A 109 11.95 -5.93 -4.45
CA PRO A 109 13.38 -5.72 -4.36
C PRO A 109 13.82 -4.25 -4.21
N LEU A 110 15.03 -4.04 -3.74
CA LEU A 110 15.74 -2.78 -3.78
C LEU A 110 16.57 -2.66 -5.07
N PRO A 111 16.87 -1.45 -5.56
CA PRO A 111 16.36 -0.18 -5.05
C PRO A 111 14.94 0.11 -5.55
N PHE A 112 14.19 0.91 -4.79
CA PHE A 112 12.79 1.25 -5.06
C PHE A 112 12.57 1.86 -6.46
N ASP A 113 13.43 2.78 -6.89
CA ASP A 113 13.27 3.43 -8.21
C ASP A 113 13.38 2.43 -9.37
N ALA A 114 14.29 1.46 -9.30
CA ALA A 114 14.41 0.43 -10.33
C ALA A 114 13.19 -0.49 -10.36
N GLU A 115 12.61 -0.79 -9.20
CA GLU A 115 11.37 -1.56 -9.15
C GLU A 115 10.20 -0.76 -9.72
N LEU A 116 10.06 0.52 -9.37
CA LEU A 116 9.02 1.40 -9.91
C LEU A 116 9.10 1.50 -11.45
N GLU A 117 10.30 1.72 -12.01
CA GLU A 117 10.52 1.74 -13.47
C GLU A 117 10.13 0.43 -14.14
N LYS A 118 10.33 -0.71 -13.48
CA LYS A 118 9.92 -2.01 -14.01
C LYS A 118 8.40 -2.12 -14.14
N TRP A 119 7.64 -1.63 -13.17
CA TRP A 119 6.18 -1.57 -13.25
C TRP A 119 5.71 -0.63 -14.37
N GLU A 120 6.33 0.54 -14.50
CA GLU A 120 6.04 1.49 -15.55
C GLU A 120 6.29 0.91 -16.96
N ARG A 121 7.39 0.14 -17.15
CA ARG A 121 7.66 -0.57 -18.42
C ARG A 121 6.58 -1.60 -18.78
N LEU A 122 5.87 -2.12 -17.82
CA LEU A 122 4.72 -3.01 -18.02
C LEU A 122 3.41 -2.26 -18.25
N GLY A 123 3.45 -0.91 -18.31
CA GLY A 123 2.29 -0.06 -18.49
C GLY A 123 1.42 0.09 -17.23
N ILE A 124 1.99 -0.18 -16.04
CA ILE A 124 1.30 -0.04 -14.76
C ILE A 124 1.84 1.20 -14.06
N GLU A 125 1.06 2.26 -14.02
CA GLU A 125 1.43 3.53 -13.40
C GLU A 125 1.22 3.51 -11.88
N ALA A 126 1.94 4.38 -11.17
CA ALA A 126 1.73 4.57 -9.75
C ALA A 126 0.66 5.64 -9.48
N LEU A 127 -0.35 5.30 -8.68
CA LEU A 127 -1.36 6.24 -8.19
C LEU A 127 -0.79 7.18 -7.12
N GLN A 128 0.03 6.64 -6.22
CA GLN A 128 0.73 7.41 -5.19
C GLN A 128 2.10 6.82 -4.97
N VAL A 129 3.10 7.69 -4.85
CA VAL A 129 4.50 7.33 -4.60
C VAL A 129 4.95 7.99 -3.32
N ASN A 130 5.69 7.26 -2.51
CA ASN A 130 6.25 7.73 -1.25
C ASN A 130 7.71 7.33 -1.15
N ARG A 131 8.58 8.29 -0.82
CA ARG A 131 10.03 8.10 -0.72
C ARG A 131 10.50 8.26 0.72
N MET A 132 11.37 7.35 1.14
CA MET A 132 12.02 7.40 2.45
C MET A 132 13.23 8.35 2.43
N GLU A 133 13.90 8.50 3.57
CA GLU A 133 15.17 9.23 3.65
C GLU A 133 16.27 8.51 2.87
N SER A 134 16.30 7.19 2.97
CA SER A 134 17.14 6.37 2.11
C SER A 134 16.59 6.43 0.69
N PRO A 135 17.39 6.82 -0.32
CA PRO A 135 16.92 6.87 -1.70
C PRO A 135 16.61 5.49 -2.30
N GLU A 136 17.07 4.42 -1.66
CA GLU A 136 16.82 3.05 -2.08
C GLU A 136 15.46 2.53 -1.60
N GLU A 137 14.86 3.18 -0.60
CA GLU A 137 13.65 2.72 0.06
C GLU A 137 12.44 3.61 -0.26
N GLY A 138 11.29 2.97 -0.40
CA GLY A 138 10.04 3.65 -0.66
C GLY A 138 8.89 2.68 -0.83
N TRP A 139 7.72 3.22 -1.08
CA TRP A 139 6.53 2.45 -1.41
C TRP A 139 5.65 3.20 -2.40
N ALA A 140 4.91 2.46 -3.19
CA ALA A 140 3.97 3.03 -4.15
C ALA A 140 2.72 2.17 -4.28
N TYR A 141 1.62 2.81 -4.60
CA TYR A 141 0.34 2.18 -4.89
C TYR A 141 0.16 2.14 -6.40
N MET A 142 0.14 0.93 -6.95
CA MET A 142 0.12 0.70 -8.39
C MET A 142 -1.31 0.61 -8.90
N ASP A 143 -1.57 1.18 -10.07
CA ASP A 143 -2.89 1.14 -10.73
C ASP A 143 -3.20 -0.25 -11.29
N THR A 144 -3.51 -1.16 -10.39
CA THR A 144 -3.80 -2.56 -10.70
C THR A 144 -5.27 -2.93 -10.53
N GLN A 145 -6.13 -2.00 -10.08
CA GLN A 145 -7.55 -2.26 -9.83
C GLN A 145 -8.26 -2.84 -11.05
N GLY A 146 -8.04 -2.28 -12.22
CA GLY A 146 -8.64 -2.77 -13.47
C GLY A 146 -8.05 -4.09 -13.99
N LEU A 147 -6.84 -4.47 -13.55
CA LEU A 147 -6.14 -5.66 -13.99
C LEU A 147 -6.46 -6.90 -13.15
N ILE A 148 -6.48 -6.74 -11.82
CA ILE A 148 -6.58 -7.85 -10.86
C ILE A 148 -7.63 -7.66 -9.78
N GLY A 149 -8.40 -6.56 -9.81
CA GLY A 149 -9.50 -6.32 -8.88
C GLY A 149 -9.10 -5.68 -7.54
N CYS A 150 -7.84 -5.30 -7.35
CA CYS A 150 -7.37 -4.54 -6.18
C CYS A 150 -6.14 -3.70 -6.52
N VAL A 151 -5.89 -2.69 -5.70
CA VAL A 151 -4.62 -1.93 -5.74
C VAL A 151 -3.53 -2.75 -5.07
N LEU A 152 -2.35 -2.82 -5.67
CA LEU A 152 -1.15 -3.35 -5.04
C LEU A 152 -0.30 -2.22 -4.49
N GLU A 153 0.10 -2.33 -3.23
CA GLU A 153 1.15 -1.51 -2.66
C GLU A 153 2.47 -2.26 -2.75
N ILE A 154 3.43 -1.71 -3.48
CA ILE A 154 4.79 -2.22 -3.53
C ILE A 154 5.63 -1.60 -2.41
N LEU A 155 6.41 -2.43 -1.71
CA LEU A 155 7.15 -2.07 -0.52
C LEU A 155 8.61 -2.45 -0.68
N SER A 156 9.45 -1.48 -1.06
CA SER A 156 10.89 -1.68 -1.18
C SER A 156 11.58 -1.20 0.10
N PHE A 157 11.72 -2.11 1.06
CA PHE A 157 12.37 -1.85 2.34
C PHE A 157 13.41 -2.91 2.67
N ARG A 158 14.52 -2.51 3.29
CA ARG A 158 15.59 -3.43 3.71
C ARG A 158 15.09 -4.55 4.62
N ARG A 159 14.08 -4.30 5.44
CA ARG A 159 13.48 -5.31 6.35
C ARG A 159 12.77 -6.47 5.62
N TYR A 160 12.56 -6.36 4.32
CA TYR A 160 11.93 -7.40 3.50
C TYR A 160 12.90 -8.10 2.55
N GLN A 161 14.21 -7.79 2.60
CA GLN A 161 15.23 -8.38 1.74
C GLN A 161 15.83 -9.66 2.32
#